data_27dc0e4280536d48ee123b5957b7d733
#
_entry.id   27dc0e4280536d48ee123b5957b7d733
#
_cell.length_a   1.000
_cell.length_b   1.000
_cell.length_c   1.000
_cell.angle_alpha   90.00
_cell.angle_beta   90.00
_cell.angle_gamma   90.00
#
_symmetry.space_group_name_H-M   'P 1'
#
loop_
_entity.id
_entity.type
_entity.pdbx_description
1 polymer ?
#
loop_
_entity_poly.entity_id
_entity_poly.type
_entity_poly.pdbx_seq_one_letter_code
_entity_poly.pdbx_strand_id
1 'polypeptide(L)'
;IAYSLALLDEKPVIVAAAGRDFVPYAEALNTLGLPLDGIRRDADIFTALCYITTDMNSNQITGFYPGAMTLPAQYSFPDLDPDTDIAIVSPGNVEDMRRLPAFYKEKGVPYIYDPGQQLPVLSGADLLSAIEGSLACITNDYELNMICKATGKSEDELLGRTLWLVTTLGAEGALVRGADGTEVRIAPVPP
;
A
#
# COMPACT_ATOMS: atom_id res chain seq x y z
N ILE A 1 4.48 -1.87 7.81
CA ILE A 1 3.32 -1.05 8.22
C ILE A 1 2.70 -1.65 9.49
N ALA A 2 2.09 -2.84 9.47
CA ALA A 2 1.39 -3.40 10.64
C ALA A 2 2.26 -3.49 11.91
N TYR A 3 3.53 -3.90 11.79
CA TYR A 3 4.48 -3.89 12.88
C TYR A 3 4.64 -2.48 13.51
N SER A 4 4.82 -1.47 12.67
CA SER A 4 4.99 -0.08 13.12
C SER A 4 3.73 0.47 13.78
N LEU A 5 2.55 0.12 13.26
CA LEU A 5 1.26 0.48 13.86
C LEU A 5 1.07 -0.19 15.22
N ALA A 6 1.43 -1.47 15.35
CA ALA A 6 1.37 -2.17 16.63
C ALA A 6 2.28 -1.53 17.70
N LEU A 7 3.46 -1.00 17.31
CA LEU A 7 4.32 -0.23 18.22
C LEU A 7 3.74 1.13 18.64
N LEU A 8 2.73 1.61 17.93
CA LEU A 8 1.98 2.83 18.26
C LEU A 8 0.64 2.52 18.95
N ASP A 9 0.50 1.29 19.50
CA ASP A 9 -0.70 0.79 20.17
C ASP A 9 -1.95 0.68 19.27
N GLU A 10 -1.78 0.74 17.94
CA GLU A 10 -2.85 0.48 16.97
C GLU A 10 -3.08 -1.02 16.80
N LYS A 11 -4.26 -1.39 16.31
CA LYS A 11 -4.67 -2.79 16.10
C LYS A 11 -4.91 -3.10 14.61
N PRO A 12 -3.88 -3.09 13.78
CA PRO A 12 -4.06 -3.32 12.36
C PRO A 12 -4.45 -4.76 12.05
N VAL A 13 -5.36 -4.93 11.10
CA VAL A 13 -5.69 -6.21 10.47
C VAL A 13 -4.91 -6.32 9.15
N ILE A 14 -4.13 -7.39 9.00
CA ILE A 14 -3.37 -7.64 7.78
C ILE A 14 -4.25 -8.43 6.82
N VAL A 15 -4.59 -7.84 5.68
CA VAL A 15 -5.38 -8.48 4.62
C VAL A 15 -4.46 -8.86 3.47
N ALA A 16 -4.15 -10.14 3.36
CA ALA A 16 -3.15 -10.65 2.40
C ALA A 16 -3.33 -12.15 2.14
N ALA A 17 -2.46 -12.72 1.28
CA ALA A 17 -2.31 -14.16 1.14
C ALA A 17 -0.88 -14.58 1.48
N ALA A 18 -0.74 -15.72 2.15
CA ALA A 18 0.53 -16.32 2.55
C ALA A 18 0.58 -17.81 2.23
N GLY A 19 1.76 -18.32 1.99
CA GLY A 19 2.01 -19.70 1.61
C GLY A 19 2.34 -20.64 2.79
N ARG A 20 2.72 -21.85 2.44
CA ARG A 20 3.04 -22.95 3.39
C ARG A 20 4.20 -22.66 4.34
N ASP A 21 5.07 -21.73 3.97
CA ASP A 21 6.28 -21.32 4.71
C ASP A 21 6.03 -20.15 5.69
N PHE A 22 4.79 -19.72 5.85
CA PHE A 22 4.44 -18.55 6.66
C PHE A 22 4.46 -18.80 8.18
N VAL A 23 4.57 -20.05 8.65
CA VAL A 23 4.43 -20.40 10.08
C VAL A 23 5.37 -19.59 10.99
N PRO A 24 6.70 -19.49 10.72
CA PRO A 24 7.59 -18.72 11.59
C PRO A 24 7.23 -17.22 11.64
N TYR A 25 6.75 -16.69 10.52
CA TYR A 25 6.32 -15.28 10.46
C TYR A 25 5.01 -15.05 11.20
N ALA A 26 4.08 -16.02 11.13
CA ALA A 26 2.85 -15.99 11.92
C ALA A 26 3.12 -15.97 13.43
N GLU A 27 4.09 -16.74 13.90
CA GLU A 27 4.51 -16.75 15.30
C GLU A 27 5.04 -15.37 15.73
N ALA A 28 5.85 -14.72 14.88
CA ALA A 28 6.34 -13.38 15.13
C ALA A 28 5.20 -12.34 15.21
N LEU A 29 4.24 -12.40 14.29
CA LEU A 29 3.07 -11.51 14.30
C LEU A 29 2.18 -11.75 15.53
N ASN A 30 1.96 -13.00 15.91
CA ASN A 30 1.22 -13.35 17.14
C ASN A 30 1.89 -12.79 18.41
N THR A 31 3.23 -12.78 18.47
CA THR A 31 3.96 -12.20 19.60
C THR A 31 3.70 -10.69 19.75
N LEU A 32 3.36 -10.03 18.66
CA LEU A 32 2.96 -8.61 18.62
C LEU A 32 1.46 -8.41 18.88
N GLY A 33 0.70 -9.48 19.11
CA GLY A 33 -0.75 -9.42 19.31
C GLY A 33 -1.54 -9.09 18.02
N LEU A 34 -0.93 -9.24 16.83
CA LEU A 34 -1.58 -8.94 15.57
C LEU A 34 -2.52 -10.08 15.14
N PRO A 35 -3.79 -9.78 14.76
CA PRO A 35 -4.73 -10.77 14.27
C PRO A 35 -4.27 -11.32 12.92
N LEU A 36 -4.45 -12.63 12.70
CA LEU A 36 -4.08 -13.32 11.47
C LEU A 36 -5.30 -13.70 10.60
N ASP A 37 -6.51 -13.33 11.03
CA ASP A 37 -7.77 -13.75 10.39
C ASP A 37 -7.93 -13.19 8.97
N GLY A 38 -7.33 -12.04 8.69
CA GLY A 38 -7.30 -11.43 7.36
C GLY A 38 -6.29 -12.08 6.40
N ILE A 39 -5.46 -13.02 6.88
CA ILE A 39 -4.43 -13.66 6.05
C ILE A 39 -4.94 -14.99 5.51
N ARG A 40 -5.26 -15.02 4.22
CA ARG A 40 -5.52 -16.27 3.50
C ARG A 40 -4.27 -17.15 3.52
N ARG A 41 -4.44 -18.43 3.87
CA ARG A 41 -3.37 -19.44 3.84
C ARG A 41 -3.55 -20.39 2.68
N ASP A 42 -2.47 -20.64 1.95
CA ASP A 42 -2.43 -21.63 0.88
C ASP A 42 -1.28 -22.64 1.13
N ALA A 43 -1.61 -23.93 1.14
CA ALA A 43 -0.66 -25.00 1.49
C ALA A 43 0.20 -25.44 0.30
N ASP A 44 -0.18 -25.10 -0.91
CA ASP A 44 0.45 -25.61 -2.14
C ASP A 44 1.49 -24.65 -2.72
N ILE A 45 1.47 -23.40 -2.29
CA ILE A 45 2.35 -22.35 -2.79
C ILE A 45 3.24 -21.78 -1.67
N PHE A 46 4.36 -21.16 -2.01
CA PHE A 46 5.18 -20.39 -1.07
C PHE A 46 4.67 -18.95 -0.94
N THR A 47 4.95 -18.32 0.18
CA THR A 47 4.76 -16.87 0.36
C THR A 47 5.58 -16.09 -0.67
N ALA A 48 5.15 -14.88 -1.02
CA ALA A 48 5.93 -13.98 -1.86
C ALA A 48 7.31 -13.72 -1.26
N LEU A 49 8.33 -13.73 -2.10
CA LEU A 49 9.72 -13.66 -1.68
C LEU A 49 10.52 -12.72 -2.58
N CYS A 50 11.34 -11.89 -1.97
CA CYS A 50 12.19 -10.95 -2.67
C CYS A 50 13.65 -11.13 -2.25
N TYR A 51 14.54 -11.38 -3.24
CA TYR A 51 15.99 -11.38 -3.05
C TYR A 51 16.56 -10.10 -3.66
N ILE A 52 17.20 -9.29 -2.83
CA ILE A 52 17.81 -8.03 -3.26
C ILE A 52 19.32 -8.15 -3.10
N THR A 53 20.03 -8.03 -4.19
CA THR A 53 21.51 -7.97 -4.20
C THR A 53 21.92 -6.53 -4.45
N THR A 54 22.68 -5.96 -3.50
CA THR A 54 23.14 -4.56 -3.56
C THR A 54 24.65 -4.55 -3.73
N ASP A 55 25.17 -3.77 -4.68
CA ASP A 55 26.62 -3.52 -4.86
C ASP A 55 27.13 -2.39 -3.96
N MET A 56 28.45 -2.14 -4.02
CA MET A 56 29.10 -1.10 -3.22
C MET A 56 28.69 0.34 -3.61
N ASN A 57 28.03 0.51 -4.75
CA ASN A 57 27.51 1.80 -5.23
C ASN A 57 26.00 1.94 -5.00
N SER A 58 25.42 1.07 -4.18
CA SER A 58 23.97 1.03 -3.89
C SER A 58 23.07 0.69 -5.09
N ASN A 59 23.63 0.15 -6.18
CA ASN A 59 22.81 -0.42 -7.25
C ASN A 59 22.23 -1.73 -6.79
N GLN A 60 20.94 -1.98 -7.13
CA GLN A 60 20.22 -3.15 -6.69
C GLN A 60 19.72 -3.99 -7.87
N ILE A 61 19.88 -5.30 -7.75
CA ILE A 61 19.22 -6.28 -8.61
C ILE A 61 18.22 -7.03 -7.74
N THR A 62 16.95 -7.04 -8.14
CA THR A 62 15.87 -7.66 -7.39
C THR A 62 15.35 -8.89 -8.12
N GLY A 63 15.44 -10.05 -7.47
CA GLY A 63 14.76 -11.27 -7.88
C GLY A 63 13.47 -11.43 -7.08
N PHE A 64 12.31 -11.34 -7.72
CA PHE A 64 11.02 -11.43 -7.07
C PHE A 64 10.25 -12.67 -7.46
N TYR A 65 9.81 -13.45 -6.47
CA TYR A 65 8.88 -14.55 -6.61
C TYR A 65 7.52 -14.14 -6.02
N PRO A 66 6.46 -14.00 -6.83
CA PRO A 66 5.17 -13.50 -6.36
C PRO A 66 4.43 -14.48 -5.44
N GLY A 67 4.61 -15.79 -5.60
CA GLY A 67 4.04 -16.81 -4.73
C GLY A 67 2.57 -16.57 -4.40
N ALA A 68 2.22 -16.68 -3.12
CA ALA A 68 0.85 -16.49 -2.64
C ALA A 68 0.30 -15.08 -2.90
N MET A 69 1.11 -14.06 -3.18
CA MET A 69 0.63 -12.74 -3.58
C MET A 69 -0.19 -12.77 -4.89
N THR A 70 -0.07 -13.83 -5.70
CA THR A 70 -0.92 -14.03 -6.89
C THR A 70 -2.37 -14.37 -6.54
N LEU A 71 -2.66 -14.73 -5.29
CA LEU A 71 -3.99 -15.08 -4.81
C LEU A 71 -4.63 -13.86 -4.15
N PRO A 72 -5.88 -13.52 -4.51
CA PRO A 72 -6.60 -12.45 -3.83
C PRO A 72 -6.88 -12.82 -2.38
N ALA A 73 -6.90 -11.82 -1.52
CA ALA A 73 -7.27 -11.98 -0.14
C ALA A 73 -8.75 -12.41 -0.02
N GLN A 74 -9.04 -13.24 0.99
CA GLN A 74 -10.39 -13.73 1.29
C GLN A 74 -10.77 -13.31 2.71
N TYR A 75 -11.13 -12.04 2.85
CA TYR A 75 -11.54 -11.48 4.13
C TYR A 75 -12.87 -10.75 3.99
N SER A 76 -13.77 -10.95 4.94
CA SER A 76 -15.15 -10.41 4.89
C SER A 76 -15.31 -9.07 5.60
N PHE A 77 -14.27 -8.58 6.28
CA PHE A 77 -14.30 -7.33 7.06
C PHE A 77 -15.49 -7.25 8.03
N PRO A 78 -15.63 -8.23 8.98
CA PRO A 78 -16.84 -8.36 9.80
C PRO A 78 -17.10 -7.15 10.71
N ASP A 79 -16.03 -6.49 11.17
CA ASP A 79 -16.10 -5.42 12.16
C ASP A 79 -15.65 -4.05 11.59
N LEU A 80 -15.73 -3.87 10.27
CA LEU A 80 -15.32 -2.63 9.60
C LEU A 80 -16.24 -1.47 9.96
N ASP A 81 -15.69 -0.44 10.61
CA ASP A 81 -16.41 0.76 11.05
C ASP A 81 -15.87 2.01 10.33
N PRO A 82 -16.69 2.67 9.48
CA PRO A 82 -16.26 3.83 8.71
C PRO A 82 -15.91 5.06 9.58
N ASP A 83 -16.39 5.12 10.82
CA ASP A 83 -16.15 6.24 11.72
C ASP A 83 -14.81 6.13 12.48
N THR A 84 -14.26 4.91 12.58
CA THR A 84 -13.04 4.66 13.38
C THR A 84 -11.90 4.04 12.59
N ASP A 85 -12.19 3.37 11.46
CA ASP A 85 -11.20 2.64 10.71
C ASP A 85 -10.65 3.43 9.52
N ILE A 86 -9.37 3.20 9.24
CA ILE A 86 -8.69 3.67 8.02
C ILE A 86 -8.07 2.46 7.35
N ALA A 87 -8.32 2.29 6.06
CA ALA A 87 -7.68 1.25 5.27
C ALA A 87 -6.40 1.75 4.59
N ILE A 88 -5.44 0.85 4.39
CA ILE A 88 -4.25 1.09 3.57
C ILE A 88 -4.22 0.06 2.45
N VAL A 89 -4.31 0.52 1.22
CA VAL A 89 -4.17 -0.31 0.02
C VAL A 89 -2.76 -0.07 -0.53
N SER A 90 -1.87 -1.00 -0.24
CA SER A 90 -0.45 -0.96 -0.62
C SER A 90 -0.10 -2.11 -1.57
N PRO A 91 1.11 -2.15 -2.16
CA PRO A 91 1.48 -3.16 -3.13
C PRO A 91 1.19 -4.58 -2.68
N GLY A 92 0.35 -5.28 -3.44
CA GLY A 92 -0.14 -6.61 -3.12
C GLY A 92 -0.74 -7.30 -4.34
N ASN A 93 -1.74 -8.13 -4.15
CA ASN A 93 -2.47 -8.75 -5.25
C ASN A 93 -3.15 -7.68 -6.12
N VAL A 94 -3.00 -7.78 -7.45
CA VAL A 94 -3.49 -6.77 -8.39
C VAL A 94 -5.02 -6.68 -8.40
N GLU A 95 -5.72 -7.81 -8.24
CA GLU A 95 -7.19 -7.82 -8.14
C GLU A 95 -7.65 -7.12 -6.87
N ASP A 96 -6.98 -7.36 -5.74
CA ASP A 96 -7.27 -6.68 -4.49
C ASP A 96 -7.01 -5.17 -4.61
N MET A 97 -5.93 -4.76 -5.24
CA MET A 97 -5.62 -3.35 -5.46
C MET A 97 -6.64 -2.63 -6.35
N ARG A 98 -7.38 -3.36 -7.20
CA ARG A 98 -8.48 -2.83 -8.01
C ARG A 98 -9.80 -2.77 -7.25
N ARG A 99 -10.15 -3.86 -6.54
CA ARG A 99 -11.47 -4.01 -5.90
C ARG A 99 -11.58 -3.31 -4.55
N LEU A 100 -10.51 -3.32 -3.72
CA LEU A 100 -10.58 -2.79 -2.36
C LEU A 100 -10.82 -1.28 -2.30
N PRO A 101 -10.22 -0.42 -3.15
CA PRO A 101 -10.57 1.00 -3.19
C PRO A 101 -12.07 1.24 -3.44
N ALA A 102 -12.67 0.50 -4.37
CA ALA A 102 -14.10 0.59 -4.65
C ALA A 102 -14.95 0.11 -3.48
N PHE A 103 -14.55 -0.99 -2.84
CA PHE A 103 -15.20 -1.53 -1.66
C PHE A 103 -15.18 -0.54 -0.48
N TYR A 104 -14.02 0.06 -0.16
CA TYR A 104 -13.92 1.04 0.93
C TYR A 104 -14.74 2.29 0.65
N LYS A 105 -14.76 2.78 -0.60
CA LYS A 105 -15.65 3.88 -1.01
C LYS A 105 -17.12 3.56 -0.78
N GLU A 106 -17.56 2.37 -1.19
CA GLU A 106 -18.95 1.92 -0.98
C GLU A 106 -19.31 1.86 0.50
N LYS A 107 -18.36 1.45 1.35
CA LYS A 107 -18.55 1.36 2.81
C LYS A 107 -18.35 2.68 3.54
N GLY A 108 -17.92 3.74 2.86
CA GLY A 108 -17.61 5.03 3.49
C GLY A 108 -16.34 5.03 4.34
N VAL A 109 -15.49 4.01 4.21
CA VAL A 109 -14.23 3.88 4.97
C VAL A 109 -13.14 4.69 4.29
N PRO A 110 -12.48 5.64 4.98
CA PRO A 110 -11.33 6.34 4.46
C PRO A 110 -10.20 5.37 4.11
N TYR A 111 -9.53 5.58 2.99
CA TYR A 111 -8.39 4.74 2.65
C TYR A 111 -7.22 5.53 2.06
N ILE A 112 -6.02 5.05 2.36
CA ILE A 112 -4.75 5.50 1.79
C ILE A 112 -4.41 4.57 0.64
N TYR A 113 -4.03 5.13 -0.51
CA TYR A 113 -3.61 4.37 -1.68
C TYR A 113 -2.12 4.56 -1.97
N ASP A 114 -1.38 3.47 -1.96
CA ASP A 114 0.04 3.39 -2.31
C ASP A 114 0.23 2.32 -3.39
N PRO A 115 0.32 2.68 -4.68
CA PRO A 115 0.49 1.71 -5.75
C PRO A 115 1.89 1.08 -5.80
N GLY A 116 2.92 1.79 -5.37
CA GLY A 116 4.31 1.33 -5.27
C GLY A 116 4.78 0.46 -6.43
N GLN A 117 5.35 -0.70 -6.12
CA GLN A 117 5.89 -1.65 -7.11
C GLN A 117 4.85 -2.28 -8.05
N GLN A 118 3.55 -2.08 -7.83
CA GLN A 118 2.50 -2.58 -8.74
C GLN A 118 2.17 -1.63 -9.89
N LEU A 119 2.75 -0.43 -9.91
CA LEU A 119 2.57 0.54 -11.00
C LEU A 119 2.75 -0.04 -12.42
N PRO A 120 3.76 -0.90 -12.70
CA PRO A 120 3.96 -1.43 -14.05
C PRO A 120 2.82 -2.33 -14.56
N VAL A 121 1.99 -2.88 -13.67
CA VAL A 121 0.91 -3.82 -14.03
C VAL A 121 -0.50 -3.23 -13.86
N LEU A 122 -0.61 -2.03 -13.30
CA LEU A 122 -1.86 -1.29 -13.19
C LEU A 122 -2.06 -0.38 -14.40
N SER A 123 -3.24 -0.42 -15.00
CA SER A 123 -3.58 0.51 -16.07
C SER A 123 -3.82 1.92 -15.53
N GLY A 124 -3.73 2.94 -16.41
CA GLY A 124 -4.09 4.31 -16.03
C GLY A 124 -5.53 4.44 -15.52
N ALA A 125 -6.45 3.62 -16.03
CA ALA A 125 -7.84 3.58 -15.54
C ALA A 125 -7.94 2.97 -14.14
N ASP A 126 -7.20 1.89 -13.85
CA ASP A 126 -7.12 1.30 -12.50
C ASP A 126 -6.60 2.32 -11.48
N LEU A 127 -5.50 3.01 -11.84
CA LEU A 127 -4.88 4.04 -11.00
C LEU A 127 -5.84 5.20 -10.72
N LEU A 128 -6.49 5.75 -11.74
CA LEU A 128 -7.48 6.83 -11.56
C LEU A 128 -8.65 6.38 -10.69
N SER A 129 -9.17 5.18 -10.91
CA SER A 129 -10.28 4.63 -10.13
C SER A 129 -9.91 4.45 -8.65
N ALA A 130 -8.67 4.07 -8.36
CA ALA A 130 -8.21 3.86 -6.99
C ALA A 130 -7.82 5.17 -6.28
N ILE A 131 -7.30 6.16 -7.02
CA ILE A 131 -6.97 7.49 -6.48
C ILE A 131 -8.24 8.29 -6.19
N GLU A 132 -9.25 8.18 -7.05
CA GLU A 132 -10.52 8.91 -6.92
C GLU A 132 -11.20 8.64 -5.58
N GLY A 133 -11.33 9.67 -4.75
CA GLY A 133 -11.96 9.59 -3.44
C GLY A 133 -11.11 8.94 -2.34
N SER A 134 -9.81 8.69 -2.58
CA SER A 134 -8.91 8.28 -1.50
C SER A 134 -8.69 9.41 -0.49
N LEU A 135 -8.45 9.04 0.77
CA LEU A 135 -8.00 9.98 1.80
C LEU A 135 -6.62 10.53 1.45
N ALA A 136 -5.72 9.66 0.99
CA ALA A 136 -4.41 10.06 0.52
C ALA A 136 -3.92 9.12 -0.59
N CYS A 137 -3.18 9.68 -1.55
CA CYS A 137 -2.33 8.94 -2.46
C CYS A 137 -0.87 9.18 -2.05
N ILE A 138 -0.13 8.11 -1.78
CA ILE A 138 1.29 8.17 -1.36
C ILE A 138 2.16 7.58 -2.45
N THR A 139 3.21 8.29 -2.83
CA THR A 139 4.16 7.89 -3.88
C THR A 139 5.54 8.46 -3.57
N ASN A 140 6.58 7.97 -4.24
CA ASN A 140 7.79 8.77 -4.42
C ASN A 140 7.67 9.62 -5.70
N ASP A 141 8.64 10.47 -5.98
CA ASP A 141 8.68 11.37 -7.14
C ASP A 141 8.70 10.61 -8.48
N TYR A 142 9.42 9.50 -8.55
CA TYR A 142 9.48 8.64 -9.72
C TYR A 142 8.12 7.94 -9.99
N GLU A 143 7.52 7.39 -8.96
CA GLU A 143 6.19 6.75 -9.01
C GLU A 143 5.10 7.74 -9.42
N LEU A 144 5.11 8.96 -8.86
CA LEU A 144 4.18 10.02 -9.24
C LEU A 144 4.29 10.35 -10.73
N ASN A 145 5.51 10.46 -11.25
CA ASN A 145 5.75 10.68 -12.68
C ASN A 145 5.21 9.51 -13.53
N MET A 146 5.37 8.26 -13.06
CA MET A 146 4.80 7.09 -13.74
C MET A 146 3.27 7.15 -13.76
N ILE A 147 2.63 7.53 -12.66
CA ILE A 147 1.17 7.69 -12.58
C ILE A 147 0.70 8.78 -13.55
N CYS A 148 1.35 9.93 -13.56
CA CYS A 148 1.04 11.00 -14.52
C CYS A 148 1.11 10.51 -15.96
N LYS A 149 2.15 9.78 -16.34
CA LYS A 149 2.31 9.21 -17.69
C LYS A 149 1.24 8.17 -18.00
N ALA A 150 0.96 7.24 -17.09
CA ALA A 150 0.00 6.16 -17.29
C ALA A 150 -1.44 6.67 -17.40
N THR A 151 -1.76 7.73 -16.66
CA THR A 151 -3.10 8.31 -16.59
C THR A 151 -3.33 9.45 -17.60
N GLY A 152 -2.26 10.05 -18.13
CA GLY A 152 -2.32 11.27 -18.93
C GLY A 152 -2.76 12.51 -18.12
N LYS A 153 -2.63 12.48 -16.77
CA LYS A 153 -3.02 13.53 -15.86
C LYS A 153 -1.80 14.24 -15.28
N SER A 154 -1.94 15.55 -15.03
CA SER A 154 -0.98 16.32 -14.25
C SER A 154 -1.10 15.98 -12.77
N GLU A 155 -0.09 16.35 -11.99
CA GLU A 155 -0.11 16.20 -10.52
C GLU A 155 -1.29 16.95 -9.89
N ASP A 156 -1.62 18.15 -10.38
CA ASP A 156 -2.75 18.93 -9.88
C ASP A 156 -4.10 18.30 -10.21
N GLU A 157 -4.22 17.67 -11.39
CA GLU A 157 -5.40 16.90 -11.74
C GLU A 157 -5.55 15.63 -10.89
N LEU A 158 -4.44 15.00 -10.48
CA LEU A 158 -4.43 13.88 -9.53
C LEU A 158 -4.79 14.35 -8.12
N LEU A 159 -4.21 15.48 -7.68
CA LEU A 159 -4.55 16.10 -6.38
C LEU A 159 -6.05 16.44 -6.29
N GLY A 160 -6.66 16.88 -7.39
CA GLY A 160 -8.10 17.13 -7.43
C GLY A 160 -9.00 15.89 -7.27
N ARG A 161 -8.41 14.68 -7.17
CA ARG A 161 -9.12 13.41 -7.03
C ARG A 161 -8.95 12.74 -5.67
N THR A 162 -7.97 13.15 -4.91
CA THR A 162 -7.67 12.67 -3.55
C THR A 162 -7.70 13.84 -2.58
N LEU A 163 -7.89 13.57 -1.28
CA LEU A 163 -7.82 14.66 -0.30
C LEU A 163 -6.36 15.10 -0.08
N TRP A 164 -5.43 14.15 -0.06
CA TRP A 164 -4.01 14.42 0.12
C TRP A 164 -3.15 13.70 -0.92
N LEU A 165 -2.18 14.40 -1.50
CA LEU A 165 -1.13 13.83 -2.32
C LEU A 165 0.19 13.96 -1.55
N VAL A 166 0.77 12.81 -1.17
CA VAL A 166 2.02 12.74 -0.41
C VAL A 166 3.12 12.20 -1.32
N THR A 167 4.16 13.00 -1.52
CA THR A 167 5.32 12.61 -2.36
C THR A 167 6.57 12.53 -1.49
N THR A 168 7.14 11.34 -1.37
CA THR A 168 8.44 11.14 -0.69
C THR A 168 9.59 11.51 -1.62
N LEU A 169 10.59 12.22 -1.09
CA LEU A 169 11.69 12.83 -1.83
C LEU A 169 13.06 12.32 -1.34
N GLY A 170 13.12 11.12 -0.79
CA GLY A 170 14.34 10.52 -0.26
C GLY A 170 15.01 11.40 0.80
N ALA A 171 16.25 11.80 0.55
CA ALA A 171 17.02 12.64 1.48
C ALA A 171 16.45 14.07 1.66
N GLU A 172 15.54 14.49 0.82
CA GLU A 172 14.85 15.79 0.92
C GLU A 172 13.55 15.74 1.74
N GLY A 173 13.20 14.56 2.29
CA GLY A 173 12.03 14.38 3.12
C GLY A 173 10.75 14.06 2.33
N ALA A 174 9.68 14.81 2.55
CA ALA A 174 8.41 14.60 1.85
C ALA A 174 7.68 15.92 1.60
N LEU A 175 6.87 15.94 0.53
CA LEU A 175 5.93 17.00 0.20
C LEU A 175 4.50 16.48 0.39
N VAL A 176 3.71 17.18 1.17
CA VAL A 176 2.27 16.91 1.40
C VAL A 176 1.47 18.03 0.79
N ARG A 177 0.58 17.72 -0.14
CA ARG A 177 -0.34 18.69 -0.76
C ARG A 177 -1.78 18.27 -0.50
N GLY A 178 -2.59 19.22 -0.04
CA GLY A 178 -4.01 19.05 0.19
C GLY A 178 -4.86 19.63 -0.96
N ALA A 179 -6.00 19.01 -1.22
CA ALA A 179 -6.97 19.52 -2.20
C ALA A 179 -7.53 20.91 -1.84
N ASP A 180 -7.39 21.33 -0.59
CA ASP A 180 -7.75 22.65 -0.08
C ASP A 180 -6.68 23.75 -0.36
N GLY A 181 -5.60 23.40 -1.03
CA GLY A 181 -4.46 24.28 -1.31
C GLY A 181 -3.37 24.26 -0.24
N THR A 182 -3.51 23.43 0.79
CA THR A 182 -2.45 23.23 1.80
C THR A 182 -1.21 22.61 1.15
N GLU A 183 -0.04 23.15 1.47
CA GLU A 183 1.26 22.56 1.10
C GLU A 183 2.19 22.54 2.32
N VAL A 184 2.72 21.39 2.65
CA VAL A 184 3.65 21.18 3.77
C VAL A 184 4.86 20.38 3.31
N ARG A 185 6.07 20.88 3.57
CA ARG A 185 7.32 20.13 3.41
C ARG A 185 7.75 19.56 4.75
N ILE A 186 7.98 18.26 4.78
CA ILE A 186 8.44 17.53 5.97
C ILE A 186 9.92 17.23 5.77
N ALA A 187 10.76 17.77 6.64
CA ALA A 187 12.18 17.51 6.61
C ALA A 187 12.49 16.04 6.94
N PRO A 188 13.57 15.47 6.37
CA PRO A 188 13.99 14.11 6.70
C PRO A 188 14.47 14.06 8.15
N VAL A 189 14.26 12.90 8.80
CA VAL A 189 14.90 12.63 10.09
C VAL A 189 16.34 12.17 9.81
N PRO A 190 17.37 12.77 10.41
CA PRO A 190 18.74 12.30 10.27
C PRO A 190 18.85 10.83 10.71
N PRO A 191 19.67 10.01 10.02
CA PRO A 191 19.87 8.60 10.34
C PRO A 191 20.58 8.40 11.69
#